data_f41b614156e1818d767fdad84472170e
#
_entry.id   f41b614156e1818d767fdad84472170e
#
_cell.length_a   1.000
_cell.length_b   1.000
_cell.length_c   1.000
_cell.angle_alpha   90.00
_cell.angle_beta   90.00
_cell.angle_gamma   90.00
#
_symmetry.space_group_name_H-M   'P 1'
#
loop_
_entity.id
_entity.type
_entity.pdbx_description
1 polymer ?
#
loop_
_entity_poly.entity_id
_entity_poly.type
_entity_poly.pdbx_seq_one_letter_code
_entity_poly.pdbx_strand_id
1 'polypeptide(L)'
;MVDPRTPVVVGAAQVLQRTDDLAEARGPIALMARAVTGAVADAGATIATADELTVVRSLSTRDRNPAQAVARRAGIAAVRHGLTPHGGNSPQWLVNDAAARIAAGQLDCAVLTGGEAARSRRRAKAAGADLPWMTADESSAAPTAVGEALDLSHPAEVAARIVLPIEIYPMFDVALRAGAGLGVAAHRAQIAELWSRFSRVAARNPSAWSRTAMTPEQIAEPGPDNRMVGFPYTKSMNANNDVDMAAALVLCSAERAEALGIPRDRWVFPVSGADCREHQYVSHRWSFTRLPAVELGARLALDLAGLSAADVGLVDLYSCFPSVVQLGTAAIGIDPSREPTVTGGLSFAGGPFNNYSMHAIATMVGLIREGRSPHGFVWANGGYATKHSFGVYSASPAPWRHASPQAEIDAMPSRALVTGSDAAGAASVEAYTVVHGRDGAPARSIAAVRTPAGARAWATNEDPALGAAMAADEWVGRTVRVTEDVGLLA
;
A
#
# COMPACT_ATOMS: atom_id res chain seq x y z
N MET A 1 26.07 18.94 17.76
CA MET A 1 26.53 18.00 16.71
C MET A 1 25.45 16.90 16.57
N VAL A 2 25.21 16.42 15.37
CA VAL A 2 24.33 15.27 15.17
C VAL A 2 25.09 14.01 15.61
N ASP A 3 24.42 13.09 16.28
CA ASP A 3 25.02 11.80 16.64
C ASP A 3 25.49 11.08 15.36
N PRO A 4 26.73 10.59 15.28
CA PRO A 4 27.27 9.93 14.11
C PRO A 4 26.40 8.75 13.58
N ARG A 5 25.67 8.07 14.46
CA ARG A 5 24.81 6.95 14.13
C ARG A 5 23.35 7.33 13.83
N THR A 6 23.04 8.64 13.76
CA THR A 6 21.71 9.08 13.35
C THR A 6 21.43 8.66 11.90
N PRO A 7 20.32 7.96 11.62
CA PRO A 7 19.94 7.62 10.25
C PRO A 7 19.43 8.86 9.51
N VAL A 8 19.81 8.97 8.24
CA VAL A 8 19.48 10.12 7.38
C VAL A 8 19.07 9.61 6.00
N VAL A 9 17.93 10.03 5.48
CA VAL A 9 17.59 9.92 4.06
C VAL A 9 18.31 11.06 3.33
N VAL A 10 19.31 10.72 2.54
CA VAL A 10 20.16 11.68 1.83
C VAL A 10 19.79 11.82 0.37
N GLY A 11 19.15 10.82 -0.22
CA GLY A 11 18.74 10.83 -1.62
C GLY A 11 17.39 10.18 -1.82
N ALA A 12 16.57 10.76 -2.70
CA ALA A 12 15.26 10.25 -3.06
C ALA A 12 14.95 10.57 -4.53
N ALA A 13 14.46 9.59 -5.28
CA ALA A 13 14.08 9.81 -6.67
C ALA A 13 12.92 8.94 -7.10
N GLN A 14 12.18 9.44 -8.09
CA GLN A 14 11.07 8.75 -8.73
C GLN A 14 11.24 8.78 -10.25
N VAL A 15 10.84 7.69 -10.91
CA VAL A 15 10.90 7.52 -12.36
C VAL A 15 9.53 7.09 -12.87
N LEU A 16 9.05 7.79 -13.90
CA LEU A 16 7.85 7.42 -14.65
C LEU A 16 8.23 7.14 -16.10
N GLN A 17 7.64 6.10 -16.68
CA GLN A 17 7.76 5.80 -18.10
C GLN A 17 6.37 5.79 -18.73
N ARG A 18 6.15 6.66 -19.72
CA ARG A 18 4.86 6.81 -20.41
C ARG A 18 4.96 6.55 -21.91
N THR A 19 6.00 5.84 -22.35
CA THR A 19 6.15 5.51 -23.75
C THR A 19 5.01 4.62 -24.25
N ASP A 20 4.56 4.87 -25.47
CA ASP A 20 3.64 4.00 -26.19
C ASP A 20 4.38 3.06 -27.16
N ASP A 21 5.65 3.31 -27.41
CA ASP A 21 6.52 2.44 -28.19
C ASP A 21 7.07 1.30 -27.30
N LEU A 22 6.71 0.08 -27.65
CA LEU A 22 7.18 -1.12 -26.93
C LEU A 22 8.68 -1.36 -27.16
N ALA A 23 9.26 -0.89 -28.26
CA ALA A 23 10.70 -1.01 -28.50
C ALA A 23 11.53 -0.12 -27.56
N GLU A 24 10.98 1.01 -27.12
CA GLU A 24 11.60 1.91 -26.16
C GLU A 24 11.28 1.55 -24.71
N ALA A 25 10.32 0.65 -24.48
CA ALA A 25 9.85 0.30 -23.15
C ALA A 25 10.94 -0.38 -22.34
N ARG A 26 11.28 0.21 -21.20
CA ARG A 26 12.26 -0.31 -20.26
C ARG A 26 11.59 -1.18 -19.21
N GLY A 27 12.23 -2.29 -18.87
CA GLY A 27 11.77 -3.19 -17.81
C GLY A 27 12.02 -2.65 -16.40
N PRO A 28 11.45 -3.33 -15.38
CA PRO A 28 11.50 -2.87 -14.00
C PRO A 28 12.93 -2.71 -13.47
N ILE A 29 13.87 -3.58 -13.83
CA ILE A 29 15.29 -3.46 -13.45
C ILE A 29 15.90 -2.16 -13.97
N ALA A 30 15.61 -1.78 -15.22
CA ALA A 30 16.12 -0.55 -15.80
C ALA A 30 15.47 0.70 -15.18
N LEU A 31 14.19 0.64 -14.86
CA LEU A 31 13.49 1.73 -14.16
C LEU A 31 14.02 1.91 -12.74
N MET A 32 14.18 0.81 -11.99
CA MET A 32 14.78 0.84 -10.65
C MET A 32 16.21 1.37 -10.66
N ALA A 33 17.05 0.92 -11.61
CA ALA A 33 18.42 1.43 -11.74
C ALA A 33 18.45 2.94 -12.01
N ARG A 34 17.53 3.45 -12.86
CA ARG A 34 17.38 4.91 -13.08
C ARG A 34 16.91 5.65 -11.83
N ALA A 35 16.02 5.04 -11.04
CA ALA A 35 15.61 5.62 -9.77
C ALA A 35 16.78 5.68 -8.78
N VAL A 36 17.58 4.62 -8.70
CA VAL A 36 18.81 4.58 -7.87
C VAL A 36 19.80 5.64 -8.30
N THR A 37 20.13 5.74 -9.59
CA THR A 37 21.05 6.79 -10.07
C THR A 37 20.50 8.19 -9.83
N GLY A 38 19.18 8.37 -9.95
CA GLY A 38 18.51 9.63 -9.61
C GLY A 38 18.60 9.98 -8.11
N ALA A 39 18.42 8.99 -7.22
CA ALA A 39 18.54 9.19 -5.78
C ALA A 39 19.98 9.50 -5.35
N VAL A 40 20.97 8.85 -5.98
CA VAL A 40 22.40 9.19 -5.77
C VAL A 40 22.70 10.62 -6.23
N ALA A 41 22.20 11.01 -7.40
CA ALA A 41 22.37 12.39 -7.89
C ALA A 41 21.67 13.41 -6.98
N ASP A 42 20.49 13.09 -6.44
CA ASP A 42 19.76 13.93 -5.50
C ASP A 42 20.52 14.14 -4.18
N ALA A 43 21.31 13.17 -3.74
CA ALA A 43 22.18 13.31 -2.58
C ALA A 43 23.29 14.36 -2.76
N GLY A 44 23.58 14.76 -4.01
CA GLY A 44 24.63 15.76 -4.32
C GLY A 44 26.07 15.26 -4.08
N ALA A 45 26.26 13.95 -4.00
CA ALA A 45 27.57 13.32 -3.78
C ALA A 45 27.69 12.02 -4.58
N THR A 46 28.94 11.54 -4.78
CA THR A 46 29.19 10.26 -5.41
C THR A 46 29.04 9.12 -4.38
N ILE A 47 28.08 8.24 -4.59
CA ILE A 47 27.85 7.04 -3.78
C ILE A 47 28.10 5.82 -4.66
N ALA A 48 29.33 5.37 -4.72
CA ALA A 48 29.75 4.21 -5.53
C ALA A 48 29.61 2.88 -4.77
N THR A 49 29.55 2.92 -3.44
CA THR A 49 29.51 1.74 -2.57
C THR A 49 28.38 1.86 -1.55
N ALA A 50 27.70 0.75 -1.27
CA ALA A 50 26.71 0.63 -0.21
C ALA A 50 26.90 -0.73 0.50
N ASP A 51 26.51 -0.82 1.78
CA ASP A 51 26.54 -2.08 2.50
C ASP A 51 25.45 -3.01 1.97
N GLU A 52 24.33 -2.43 1.53
CA GLU A 52 23.26 -3.20 0.88
C GLU A 52 22.51 -2.41 -0.18
N LEU A 53 22.01 -3.14 -1.17
CA LEU A 53 20.94 -2.70 -2.07
C LEU A 53 19.78 -3.68 -1.93
N THR A 54 18.63 -3.18 -1.51
CA THR A 54 17.41 -3.99 -1.31
C THR A 54 16.33 -3.56 -2.27
N VAL A 55 15.73 -4.56 -2.95
CA VAL A 55 14.62 -4.39 -3.88
C VAL A 55 13.31 -4.79 -3.20
N VAL A 56 12.32 -3.91 -3.25
CA VAL A 56 10.92 -4.26 -3.00
C VAL A 56 10.45 -5.17 -4.12
N ARG A 57 9.94 -6.35 -3.78
CA ARG A 57 9.54 -7.37 -4.76
C ARG A 57 8.63 -6.82 -5.84
N SER A 58 9.06 -6.95 -7.07
CA SER A 58 8.31 -6.57 -8.28
C SER A 58 7.56 -7.78 -8.86
N LEU A 59 6.37 -7.54 -9.39
CA LEU A 59 5.57 -8.52 -10.14
C LEU A 59 5.90 -8.53 -11.64
N SER A 60 6.64 -7.54 -12.12
CA SER A 60 6.97 -7.38 -13.54
C SER A 60 8.31 -8.00 -13.93
N THR A 61 9.17 -8.39 -12.99
CA THR A 61 10.44 -9.07 -13.27
C THR A 61 10.39 -10.54 -12.92
N ARG A 62 11.17 -11.36 -13.65
CA ARG A 62 11.42 -12.76 -13.37
C ARG A 62 12.85 -13.02 -12.94
N ASP A 63 13.70 -11.98 -12.84
CA ASP A 63 15.08 -12.13 -12.41
C ASP A 63 15.14 -12.77 -11.02
N ARG A 64 16.02 -13.75 -10.87
CA ARG A 64 16.24 -14.44 -9.60
C ARG A 64 16.79 -13.50 -8.53
N ASN A 65 17.68 -12.58 -8.90
CA ASN A 65 18.25 -11.58 -8.01
C ASN A 65 18.14 -10.17 -8.61
N PRO A 66 16.93 -9.55 -8.53
CA PRO A 66 16.72 -8.22 -9.07
C PRO A 66 17.61 -7.16 -8.40
N ALA A 67 17.98 -7.33 -7.12
CA ALA A 67 18.83 -6.39 -6.42
C ALA A 67 20.26 -6.35 -7.01
N GLN A 68 20.85 -7.50 -7.31
CA GLN A 68 22.14 -7.56 -7.98
C GLN A 68 22.08 -6.97 -9.40
N ALA A 69 21.00 -7.26 -10.14
CA ALA A 69 20.82 -6.71 -11.49
C ALA A 69 20.70 -5.18 -11.49
N VAL A 70 19.96 -4.62 -10.51
CA VAL A 70 19.84 -3.16 -10.32
C VAL A 70 21.17 -2.56 -9.91
N ALA A 71 21.88 -3.14 -8.91
CA ALA A 71 23.16 -2.64 -8.43
C ALA A 71 24.19 -2.55 -9.57
N ARG A 72 24.34 -3.63 -10.34
CA ARG A 72 25.24 -3.67 -11.51
C ARG A 72 24.87 -2.60 -12.54
N ARG A 73 23.58 -2.44 -12.85
CA ARG A 73 23.13 -1.47 -13.84
C ARG A 73 23.23 -0.02 -13.38
N ALA A 74 23.08 0.23 -12.08
CA ALA A 74 23.21 1.56 -11.48
C ALA A 74 24.67 1.93 -11.15
N GLY A 75 25.62 1.00 -11.29
CA GLY A 75 27.03 1.22 -10.95
C GLY A 75 27.31 1.29 -9.44
N ILE A 76 26.47 0.65 -8.62
CA ILE A 76 26.63 0.59 -7.16
C ILE A 76 27.26 -0.75 -6.76
N ALA A 77 28.41 -0.73 -6.11
CA ALA A 77 29.00 -1.92 -5.49
C ALA A 77 28.33 -2.15 -4.12
N ALA A 78 27.32 -3.02 -4.08
CA ALA A 78 26.63 -3.40 -2.85
C ALA A 78 27.18 -4.74 -2.32
N VAL A 79 27.46 -4.80 -1.01
CA VAL A 79 27.97 -6.03 -0.35
C VAL A 79 26.82 -7.05 -0.23
N ARG A 80 25.63 -6.62 0.11
CA ARG A 80 24.43 -7.45 0.25
C ARG A 80 23.35 -7.05 -0.73
N HIS A 81 22.69 -8.06 -1.33
CA HIS A 81 21.56 -7.88 -2.24
C HIS A 81 20.28 -8.45 -1.60
N GLY A 82 19.35 -7.58 -1.20
CA GLY A 82 18.13 -7.94 -0.51
C GLY A 82 16.91 -7.98 -1.43
N LEU A 83 15.93 -8.82 -1.08
CA LEU A 83 14.62 -8.89 -1.73
C LEU A 83 13.54 -9.09 -0.69
N THR A 84 12.52 -8.21 -0.68
CA THR A 84 11.38 -8.34 0.24
C THR A 84 10.38 -9.40 -0.22
N PRO A 85 9.52 -9.93 0.66
CA PRO A 85 8.29 -10.61 0.25
C PRO A 85 7.29 -9.63 -0.37
N HIS A 86 6.10 -10.13 -0.77
CA HIS A 86 5.01 -9.28 -1.21
C HIS A 86 4.40 -8.48 -0.05
N GLY A 87 4.18 -7.18 -0.27
CA GLY A 87 3.50 -6.30 0.68
C GLY A 87 3.72 -4.82 0.37
N GLY A 88 2.64 -4.05 0.28
CA GLY A 88 2.72 -2.60 0.08
C GLY A 88 3.29 -1.85 1.29
N ASN A 89 3.40 -2.50 2.45
CA ASN A 89 4.10 -2.00 3.63
C ASN A 89 5.63 -2.07 3.50
N SER A 90 6.16 -2.90 2.60
CA SER A 90 7.60 -3.19 2.48
C SER A 90 8.50 -1.96 2.34
N PRO A 91 8.17 -0.90 1.57
CA PRO A 91 9.04 0.27 1.46
C PRO A 91 9.27 0.98 2.80
N GLN A 92 8.21 1.19 3.59
CA GLN A 92 8.36 1.83 4.91
C GLN A 92 9.04 0.89 5.91
N TRP A 93 8.70 -0.40 5.86
CA TRP A 93 9.39 -1.41 6.67
C TRP A 93 10.90 -1.42 6.42
N LEU A 94 11.33 -1.32 5.15
CA LEU A 94 12.75 -1.24 4.78
C LEU A 94 13.43 0.02 5.35
N VAL A 95 12.74 1.16 5.36
CA VAL A 95 13.28 2.38 6.00
C VAL A 95 13.44 2.17 7.50
N ASN A 96 12.46 1.54 8.16
CA ASN A 96 12.51 1.24 9.59
C ASN A 96 13.67 0.28 9.93
N ASP A 97 13.83 -0.82 9.17
CA ASP A 97 14.94 -1.79 9.34
C ASP A 97 16.30 -1.12 9.12
N ALA A 98 16.47 -0.40 8.01
CA ALA A 98 17.73 0.28 7.70
C ALA A 98 18.07 1.34 8.76
N ALA A 99 17.10 2.13 9.21
CA ALA A 99 17.29 3.14 10.25
C ALA A 99 17.69 2.50 11.59
N ALA A 100 17.05 1.40 11.97
CA ALA A 100 17.39 0.66 13.21
C ALA A 100 18.82 0.10 13.15
N ARG A 101 19.23 -0.47 12.02
CA ARG A 101 20.55 -1.05 11.82
C ARG A 101 21.64 0.02 11.72
N ILE A 102 21.34 1.19 11.13
CA ILE A 102 22.24 2.36 11.14
C ILE A 102 22.44 2.84 12.58
N ALA A 103 21.37 3.03 13.33
CA ALA A 103 21.45 3.49 14.72
C ALA A 103 22.21 2.50 15.62
N ALA A 104 22.12 1.20 15.34
CA ALA A 104 22.87 0.15 16.03
C ALA A 104 24.32 -0.03 15.56
N GLY A 105 24.80 0.72 14.56
CA GLY A 105 26.13 0.59 14.01
C GLY A 105 26.39 -0.64 13.14
N GLN A 106 25.33 -1.27 12.65
CA GLN A 106 25.38 -2.49 11.82
C GLN A 106 25.35 -2.18 10.31
N LEU A 107 25.09 -0.93 9.96
CA LEU A 107 24.92 -0.47 8.60
C LEU A 107 25.34 1.00 8.51
N ASP A 108 26.05 1.39 7.46
CA ASP A 108 26.44 2.79 7.19
C ASP A 108 25.72 3.37 5.99
N CYS A 109 25.41 2.57 4.98
CA CYS A 109 24.71 3.03 3.79
C CYS A 109 23.81 1.93 3.20
N ALA A 110 22.54 2.24 3.00
CA ALA A 110 21.55 1.40 2.33
C ALA A 110 20.99 2.09 1.09
N VAL A 111 20.83 1.34 0.01
CA VAL A 111 20.08 1.74 -1.19
C VAL A 111 18.79 0.90 -1.25
N LEU A 112 17.64 1.56 -1.21
CA LEU A 112 16.34 0.92 -1.25
C LEU A 112 15.65 1.30 -2.56
N THR A 113 15.07 0.33 -3.27
CA THR A 113 14.37 0.60 -4.53
C THR A 113 13.26 -0.40 -4.79
N GLY A 114 12.32 0.00 -5.63
CA GLY A 114 11.28 -0.86 -6.16
C GLY A 114 10.66 -0.24 -7.40
N GLY A 115 10.02 -1.07 -8.21
CA GLY A 115 9.41 -0.58 -9.44
C GLY A 115 8.71 -1.66 -10.22
N GLU A 116 7.82 -1.20 -11.10
CA GLU A 116 7.01 -2.03 -11.99
C GLU A 116 7.05 -1.50 -13.42
N ALA A 117 6.91 -2.41 -14.38
CA ALA A 117 6.65 -2.11 -15.79
C ALA A 117 5.36 -2.83 -16.24
N ALA A 118 4.31 -2.71 -15.45
CA ALA A 118 3.06 -3.46 -15.61
C ALA A 118 2.27 -3.02 -16.85
N ARG A 119 2.26 -1.72 -17.16
CA ARG A 119 1.61 -1.16 -18.35
C ARG A 119 2.27 -1.69 -19.63
N SER A 120 3.60 -1.58 -19.73
CA SER A 120 4.33 -2.08 -20.89
C SER A 120 4.15 -3.59 -21.06
N ARG A 121 4.22 -4.37 -19.99
CA ARG A 121 3.97 -5.82 -20.02
C ARG A 121 2.56 -6.17 -20.49
N ARG A 122 1.52 -5.47 -20.00
CA ARG A 122 0.14 -5.67 -20.43
C ARG A 122 -0.04 -5.34 -21.92
N ARG A 123 0.53 -4.24 -22.39
CA ARG A 123 0.47 -3.83 -23.80
C ARG A 123 1.20 -4.81 -24.73
N ALA A 124 2.39 -5.25 -24.35
CA ALA A 124 3.11 -6.27 -25.08
C ALA A 124 2.30 -7.56 -25.21
N LYS A 125 1.71 -8.04 -24.09
CA LYS A 125 0.82 -9.20 -24.12
C LYS A 125 -0.36 -9.01 -25.07
N ALA A 126 -0.99 -7.84 -25.06
CA ALA A 126 -2.13 -7.54 -25.95
C ALA A 126 -1.71 -7.47 -27.42
N ALA A 127 -0.48 -7.05 -27.73
CA ALA A 127 0.08 -6.97 -29.06
C ALA A 127 0.74 -8.29 -29.54
N GLY A 128 0.82 -9.33 -28.70
CA GLY A 128 1.56 -10.56 -28.99
C GLY A 128 3.06 -10.32 -29.16
N ALA A 129 3.61 -9.25 -28.55
CA ALA A 129 5.00 -8.86 -28.66
C ALA A 129 5.83 -9.36 -27.48
N ASP A 130 7.06 -9.80 -27.75
CA ASP A 130 8.04 -10.12 -26.73
C ASP A 130 8.83 -8.89 -26.30
N LEU A 131 9.08 -8.77 -25.01
CA LEU A 131 9.93 -7.73 -24.44
C LEU A 131 11.25 -8.35 -23.96
N PRO A 132 12.43 -7.86 -24.41
CA PRO A 132 13.72 -8.47 -24.11
C PRO A 132 14.00 -8.65 -22.60
N TRP A 133 13.44 -7.78 -21.77
CA TRP A 133 13.61 -7.79 -20.33
C TRP A 133 12.64 -8.75 -19.58
N MET A 134 11.81 -9.49 -20.28
CA MET A 134 10.94 -10.51 -19.68
C MET A 134 11.62 -11.88 -19.55
N THR A 135 12.83 -12.04 -20.10
CA THR A 135 13.64 -13.24 -19.93
C THR A 135 14.26 -13.24 -18.52
N ALA A 136 14.10 -14.35 -17.80
CA ALA A 136 14.68 -14.51 -16.47
C ALA A 136 16.21 -14.67 -16.54
N ASP A 137 16.95 -13.96 -15.68
CA ASP A 137 18.34 -14.31 -15.36
C ASP A 137 18.34 -15.26 -14.16
N GLU A 138 18.48 -16.54 -14.43
CA GLU A 138 18.55 -17.60 -13.42
C GLU A 138 19.98 -17.87 -12.95
N SER A 139 21.00 -17.30 -13.61
CA SER A 139 22.42 -17.57 -13.33
C SER A 139 22.93 -16.89 -12.07
N SER A 140 22.23 -15.85 -11.59
CA SER A 140 22.64 -15.08 -10.42
C SER A 140 22.40 -15.83 -9.10
N ALA A 141 23.24 -15.57 -8.08
CA ALA A 141 23.03 -16.07 -6.72
C ALA A 141 21.68 -15.59 -6.16
N ALA A 142 21.06 -16.39 -5.32
CA ALA A 142 19.81 -15.99 -4.67
C ALA A 142 20.00 -14.73 -3.81
N PRO A 143 19.06 -13.78 -3.79
CA PRO A 143 19.13 -12.63 -2.92
C PRO A 143 18.91 -13.04 -1.46
N THR A 144 19.36 -12.20 -0.53
CA THR A 144 18.98 -12.32 0.88
C THR A 144 17.50 -12.01 1.02
N ALA A 145 16.73 -12.90 1.62
CA ALA A 145 15.34 -12.62 1.97
C ALA A 145 15.29 -11.58 3.11
N VAL A 146 14.48 -10.53 2.96
CA VAL A 146 14.38 -9.42 3.91
C VAL A 146 12.94 -9.19 4.28
N GLY A 147 12.60 -9.33 5.55
CA GLY A 147 11.23 -9.24 6.06
C GLY A 147 10.49 -10.59 6.09
N GLU A 148 9.30 -10.59 6.64
CA GLU A 148 8.47 -11.77 6.86
C GLU A 148 7.47 -11.99 5.71
N ALA A 149 7.45 -13.20 5.15
CA ALA A 149 6.42 -13.65 4.22
C ALA A 149 5.22 -14.20 5.02
N LEU A 150 4.02 -13.74 4.67
CA LEU A 150 2.77 -14.19 5.28
C LEU A 150 1.81 -14.71 4.21
N ASP A 151 1.11 -15.80 4.51
CA ASP A 151 -0.07 -16.20 3.77
C ASP A 151 -1.21 -15.24 4.13
N LEU A 152 -1.76 -14.56 3.13
CA LEU A 152 -2.73 -13.49 3.36
C LEU A 152 -4.19 -13.98 3.35
N SER A 153 -4.45 -15.17 2.82
CA SER A 153 -5.80 -15.74 2.69
C SER A 153 -5.91 -17.04 3.48
N HIS A 154 -6.95 -17.13 4.29
CA HIS A 154 -7.32 -18.39 4.95
C HIS A 154 -7.78 -19.42 3.93
N PRO A 155 -7.54 -20.75 4.12
CA PRO A 155 -8.04 -21.77 3.19
C PRO A 155 -9.54 -21.69 2.88
N ALA A 156 -10.37 -21.30 3.84
CA ALA A 156 -11.80 -21.07 3.62
C ALA A 156 -12.08 -19.84 2.74
N GLU A 157 -11.27 -18.79 2.81
CA GLU A 157 -11.35 -17.63 1.90
C GLU A 157 -10.99 -18.05 0.47
N VAL A 158 -9.94 -18.87 0.32
CA VAL A 158 -9.52 -19.43 -0.98
C VAL A 158 -10.62 -20.33 -1.55
N ALA A 159 -11.20 -21.21 -0.73
CA ALA A 159 -12.31 -22.09 -1.13
C ALA A 159 -13.54 -21.30 -1.59
N ALA A 160 -13.85 -20.17 -0.92
CA ALA A 160 -14.90 -19.25 -1.29
C ALA A 160 -14.50 -18.31 -2.45
N ARG A 161 -13.29 -18.45 -3.01
CA ARG A 161 -12.71 -17.59 -4.07
C ARG A 161 -12.66 -16.12 -3.68
N ILE A 162 -12.31 -15.82 -2.41
CA ILE A 162 -12.17 -14.48 -1.86
C ILE A 162 -10.67 -14.21 -1.69
N VAL A 163 -10.00 -13.85 -2.78
CA VAL A 163 -8.53 -13.73 -2.82
C VAL A 163 -8.04 -12.45 -3.50
N LEU A 164 -8.95 -11.65 -4.04
CA LEU A 164 -8.60 -10.38 -4.68
C LEU A 164 -8.93 -9.20 -3.76
N PRO A 165 -8.11 -8.15 -3.76
CA PRO A 165 -8.39 -6.95 -2.96
C PRO A 165 -9.78 -6.35 -3.20
N ILE A 166 -10.27 -6.37 -4.45
CA ILE A 166 -11.61 -5.88 -4.81
C ILE A 166 -12.76 -6.73 -4.25
N GLU A 167 -12.49 -7.91 -3.76
CA GLU A 167 -13.46 -8.79 -3.12
C GLU A 167 -13.55 -8.56 -1.61
N ILE A 168 -12.58 -7.86 -1.03
CA ILE A 168 -12.42 -7.67 0.42
C ILE A 168 -12.59 -6.22 0.84
N TYR A 169 -11.84 -5.28 0.24
CA TYR A 169 -11.87 -3.88 0.65
C TYR A 169 -13.24 -3.19 0.54
N PRO A 170 -14.09 -3.50 -0.45
CA PRO A 170 -15.44 -2.97 -0.49
C PRO A 170 -16.29 -3.39 0.71
N MET A 171 -16.03 -4.56 1.31
CA MET A 171 -16.76 -5.02 2.50
C MET A 171 -16.51 -4.12 3.72
N PHE A 172 -15.27 -3.63 3.90
CA PHE A 172 -15.00 -2.61 4.93
C PHE A 172 -15.81 -1.35 4.69
N ASP A 173 -15.93 -0.91 3.43
CA ASP A 173 -16.67 0.31 3.08
C ASP A 173 -18.17 0.17 3.34
N VAL A 174 -18.75 -0.97 2.95
CA VAL A 174 -20.16 -1.28 3.20
C VAL A 174 -20.46 -1.35 4.71
N ALA A 175 -19.55 -1.95 5.49
CA ALA A 175 -19.69 -2.00 6.94
C ALA A 175 -19.59 -0.59 7.57
N LEU A 176 -18.68 0.27 7.08
CA LEU A 176 -18.58 1.68 7.49
C LEU A 176 -19.85 2.46 7.17
N ARG A 177 -20.39 2.29 5.97
CA ARG A 177 -21.67 2.89 5.56
C ARG A 177 -22.81 2.52 6.52
N ALA A 178 -22.96 1.22 6.77
CA ALA A 178 -24.00 0.71 7.66
C ALA A 178 -23.84 1.24 9.08
N GLY A 179 -22.61 1.24 9.61
CA GLY A 179 -22.28 1.79 10.92
C GLY A 179 -22.58 3.30 11.05
N ALA A 180 -22.45 4.04 9.96
CA ALA A 180 -22.77 5.46 9.89
C ALA A 180 -24.27 5.75 9.61
N GLY A 181 -25.09 4.73 9.36
CA GLY A 181 -26.50 4.89 9.01
C GLY A 181 -26.73 5.60 7.67
N LEU A 182 -25.77 5.53 6.75
CA LEU A 182 -25.85 6.23 5.47
C LEU A 182 -26.48 5.33 4.39
N GLY A 183 -27.34 5.93 3.56
CA GLY A 183 -27.82 5.29 2.34
C GLY A 183 -26.72 5.16 1.28
N VAL A 184 -26.91 4.24 0.33
CA VAL A 184 -25.93 3.92 -0.73
C VAL A 184 -25.46 5.16 -1.50
N ALA A 185 -26.41 6.01 -1.94
CA ALA A 185 -26.11 7.21 -2.72
C ALA A 185 -25.30 8.24 -1.92
N ALA A 186 -25.71 8.51 -0.66
CA ALA A 186 -25.04 9.47 0.21
C ALA A 186 -23.60 9.03 0.52
N HIS A 187 -23.39 7.75 0.81
CA HIS A 187 -22.05 7.23 1.05
C HIS A 187 -21.16 7.25 -0.20
N ARG A 188 -21.71 6.89 -1.38
CA ARG A 188 -20.99 6.99 -2.65
C ARG A 188 -20.53 8.43 -2.94
N ALA A 189 -21.38 9.42 -2.68
CA ALA A 189 -21.00 10.83 -2.82
C ALA A 189 -19.86 11.22 -1.86
N GLN A 190 -19.91 10.76 -0.61
CA GLN A 190 -18.87 11.02 0.39
C GLN A 190 -17.50 10.44 -0.02
N ILE A 191 -17.44 9.18 -0.46
CA ILE A 191 -16.19 8.58 -0.91
C ILE A 191 -15.68 9.17 -2.22
N ALA A 192 -16.58 9.63 -3.10
CA ALA A 192 -16.21 10.31 -4.34
C ALA A 192 -15.59 11.70 -4.06
N GLU A 193 -16.12 12.46 -3.09
CA GLU A 193 -15.52 13.73 -2.64
C GLU A 193 -14.13 13.49 -2.06
N LEU A 194 -13.96 12.46 -1.22
CA LEU A 194 -12.65 12.09 -0.70
C LEU A 194 -11.67 11.82 -1.86
N TRP A 195 -12.06 11.02 -2.86
CA TRP A 195 -11.22 10.68 -4.01
C TRP A 195 -10.97 11.87 -4.94
N SER A 196 -11.93 12.78 -5.09
CA SER A 196 -11.71 14.05 -5.80
C SER A 196 -10.57 14.85 -5.16
N ARG A 197 -10.48 14.92 -3.83
CA ARG A 197 -9.36 15.55 -3.13
C ARG A 197 -8.02 14.88 -3.49
N PHE A 198 -7.95 13.54 -3.53
CA PHE A 198 -6.77 12.79 -3.97
C PHE A 198 -6.37 13.17 -5.40
N SER A 199 -7.33 13.24 -6.31
CA SER A 199 -7.06 13.63 -7.71
C SER A 199 -6.50 15.06 -7.83
N ARG A 200 -6.97 15.99 -7.01
CA ARG A 200 -6.43 17.36 -6.95
C ARG A 200 -4.98 17.40 -6.44
N VAL A 201 -4.62 16.56 -5.47
CA VAL A 201 -3.21 16.42 -5.03
C VAL A 201 -2.37 15.84 -6.16
N ALA A 202 -2.80 14.76 -6.80
CA ALA A 202 -2.10 14.16 -7.94
C ALA A 202 -1.89 15.16 -9.09
N ALA A 203 -2.85 16.04 -9.38
CA ALA A 203 -2.74 17.04 -10.42
C ALA A 203 -1.57 18.01 -10.19
N ARG A 204 -1.22 18.28 -8.93
CA ARG A 204 -0.10 19.14 -8.52
C ARG A 204 1.22 18.39 -8.36
N ASN A 205 1.20 17.05 -8.26
CA ASN A 205 2.39 16.23 -8.08
C ASN A 205 3.05 15.91 -9.45
N PRO A 206 4.27 16.39 -9.75
CA PRO A 206 4.94 16.11 -11.01
C PRO A 206 5.25 14.62 -11.21
N SER A 207 5.36 13.85 -10.13
CA SER A 207 5.62 12.41 -10.14
C SER A 207 4.34 11.56 -10.14
N ALA A 208 3.14 12.16 -10.23
CA ALA A 208 1.90 11.41 -10.34
C ALA A 208 1.70 10.84 -11.75
N TRP A 209 1.15 9.61 -11.81
CA TRP A 209 0.82 8.96 -13.08
C TRP A 209 -0.30 9.70 -13.84
N SER A 210 -1.39 10.02 -13.17
CA SER A 210 -2.46 10.87 -13.70
C SER A 210 -2.40 12.24 -13.04
N ARG A 211 -2.33 13.30 -13.86
CA ARG A 211 -2.30 14.68 -13.40
C ARG A 211 -3.57 15.45 -13.76
N THR A 212 -4.68 14.72 -13.90
CA THR A 212 -6.00 15.30 -14.19
C THR A 212 -6.83 15.26 -12.92
N ALA A 213 -7.23 16.44 -12.44
CA ALA A 213 -8.21 16.52 -11.35
C ALA A 213 -9.59 16.06 -11.84
N MET A 214 -10.29 15.29 -11.03
CA MET A 214 -11.62 14.77 -11.32
C MET A 214 -12.63 15.32 -10.32
N THR A 215 -13.87 15.59 -10.78
CA THR A 215 -14.96 15.95 -9.88
C THR A 215 -15.51 14.73 -9.16
N PRO A 216 -16.23 14.91 -8.02
CA PRO A 216 -16.89 13.81 -7.34
C PRO A 216 -17.84 13.02 -8.24
N GLU A 217 -18.58 13.69 -9.11
CA GLU A 217 -19.52 13.07 -10.07
C GLU A 217 -18.79 12.18 -11.07
N GLN A 218 -17.68 12.66 -11.65
CA GLN A 218 -16.84 11.87 -12.57
C GLN A 218 -16.29 10.59 -11.91
N ILE A 219 -16.06 10.63 -10.61
CA ILE A 219 -15.56 9.50 -9.84
C ILE A 219 -16.71 8.55 -9.45
N ALA A 220 -17.85 9.10 -9.01
CA ALA A 220 -18.99 8.32 -8.51
C ALA A 220 -19.78 7.62 -9.62
N GLU A 221 -19.93 8.27 -10.77
CA GLU A 221 -20.85 7.79 -11.81
C GLU A 221 -20.19 6.70 -12.69
N PRO A 222 -20.83 5.54 -12.82
CA PRO A 222 -20.39 4.53 -13.76
C PRO A 222 -20.54 5.00 -15.21
N GLY A 223 -19.55 4.70 -16.04
CA GLY A 223 -19.55 5.02 -17.46
C GLY A 223 -18.57 4.12 -18.24
N PRO A 224 -18.41 4.31 -19.57
CA PRO A 224 -17.55 3.48 -20.39
C PRO A 224 -16.10 3.40 -19.89
N ASP A 225 -15.54 4.51 -19.41
CA ASP A 225 -14.18 4.58 -18.89
C ASP A 225 -14.10 4.38 -17.37
N ASN A 226 -15.24 4.45 -16.66
CA ASN A 226 -15.36 4.37 -15.21
C ASN A 226 -16.42 3.34 -14.76
N ARG A 227 -16.36 2.11 -15.32
CA ARG A 227 -17.31 1.05 -14.98
C ARG A 227 -17.31 0.70 -13.49
N MET A 228 -18.37 0.08 -13.00
CA MET A 228 -18.36 -0.62 -11.71
C MET A 228 -17.35 -1.77 -11.75
N VAL A 229 -16.63 -1.96 -10.65
CA VAL A 229 -15.64 -3.05 -10.47
C VAL A 229 -16.04 -3.96 -9.31
N GLY A 230 -16.30 -3.38 -8.15
CA GLY A 230 -16.80 -4.09 -6.98
C GLY A 230 -17.58 -3.09 -6.12
N PHE A 231 -18.88 -3.34 -5.91
CA PHE A 231 -19.73 -2.42 -5.15
C PHE A 231 -19.13 -2.09 -3.77
N PRO A 232 -18.99 -0.82 -3.38
CA PRO A 232 -19.56 0.39 -4.03
C PRO A 232 -18.63 1.09 -5.05
N TYR A 233 -17.52 0.49 -5.47
CA TYR A 233 -16.44 1.16 -6.19
C TYR A 233 -16.56 1.12 -7.71
N THR A 234 -16.44 2.29 -8.32
CA THR A 234 -16.12 2.45 -9.73
C THR A 234 -14.63 2.23 -9.99
N LYS A 235 -14.21 2.13 -11.24
CA LYS A 235 -12.80 1.94 -11.63
C LYS A 235 -11.89 3.03 -11.06
N SER A 236 -12.32 4.29 -11.04
CA SER A 236 -11.55 5.43 -10.52
C SER A 236 -11.28 5.37 -9.01
N MET A 237 -12.06 4.58 -8.27
CA MET A 237 -11.88 4.36 -6.84
C MET A 237 -10.88 3.24 -6.51
N ASN A 238 -10.34 2.56 -7.52
CA ASN A 238 -9.38 1.47 -7.36
C ASN A 238 -7.94 1.94 -7.63
N ALA A 239 -6.96 1.27 -7.02
CA ALA A 239 -5.55 1.47 -7.34
C ALA A 239 -5.29 1.27 -8.83
N ASN A 240 -4.58 2.20 -9.46
CA ASN A 240 -4.15 2.09 -10.84
C ASN A 240 -2.81 1.37 -10.94
N ASN A 241 -2.86 0.06 -11.14
CA ASN A 241 -1.67 -0.77 -11.29
C ASN A 241 -1.13 -0.81 -12.74
N ASP A 242 -1.81 -0.16 -13.68
CA ASP A 242 -1.40 -0.09 -15.10
C ASP A 242 -0.38 1.04 -15.30
N VAL A 243 0.75 0.92 -14.66
CA VAL A 243 1.80 1.93 -14.59
C VAL A 243 3.18 1.33 -14.83
N ASP A 244 4.11 2.15 -15.30
CA ASP A 244 5.54 1.86 -15.38
C ASP A 244 6.28 2.89 -14.54
N MET A 245 6.61 2.53 -13.31
CA MET A 245 7.13 3.45 -12.30
C MET A 245 8.17 2.76 -11.41
N ALA A 246 9.15 3.53 -10.96
CA ALA A 246 10.12 3.12 -9.94
C ALA A 246 10.45 4.27 -9.00
N ALA A 247 10.84 3.94 -7.78
CA ALA A 247 11.37 4.90 -6.83
C ALA A 247 12.58 4.31 -6.09
N ALA A 248 13.45 5.17 -5.59
CA ALA A 248 14.59 4.77 -4.78
C ALA A 248 14.88 5.79 -3.68
N LEU A 249 15.44 5.28 -2.59
CA LEU A 249 15.94 6.04 -1.45
C LEU A 249 17.38 5.65 -1.16
N VAL A 250 18.19 6.60 -0.71
CA VAL A 250 19.50 6.36 -0.12
C VAL A 250 19.46 6.81 1.33
N LEU A 251 19.77 5.89 2.24
CA LEU A 251 19.89 6.13 3.67
C LEU A 251 21.34 5.94 4.09
N CYS A 252 21.85 6.85 4.90
CA CYS A 252 23.19 6.75 5.48
C CYS A 252 23.16 7.04 7.00
N SER A 253 24.23 6.62 7.71
CA SER A 253 24.55 7.23 9.00
C SER A 253 24.95 8.70 8.79
N ALA A 254 24.72 9.55 9.77
CA ALA A 254 25.17 10.95 9.72
C ALA A 254 26.68 11.05 9.48
N GLU A 255 27.48 10.19 10.12
CA GLU A 255 28.93 10.09 9.90
C GLU A 255 29.27 9.76 8.45
N ARG A 256 28.58 8.80 7.85
CA ARG A 256 28.80 8.42 6.44
C ARG A 256 28.39 9.54 5.49
N ALA A 257 27.30 10.23 5.77
CA ALA A 257 26.82 11.36 4.98
C ALA A 257 27.82 12.54 5.03
N GLU A 258 28.40 12.82 6.20
CA GLU A 258 29.48 13.81 6.36
C GLU A 258 30.75 13.41 5.61
N ALA A 259 31.20 12.17 5.76
CA ALA A 259 32.38 11.64 5.07
C ALA A 259 32.25 11.69 3.53
N LEU A 260 31.02 11.57 3.02
CA LEU A 260 30.72 11.71 1.59
C LEU A 260 30.57 13.16 1.14
N GLY A 261 30.58 14.12 2.07
CA GLY A 261 30.37 15.55 1.77
C GLY A 261 28.95 15.88 1.33
N ILE A 262 27.95 15.10 1.74
CA ILE A 262 26.56 15.33 1.38
C ILE A 262 26.06 16.60 2.07
N PRO A 263 25.53 17.59 1.30
CA PRO A 263 25.07 18.86 1.87
C PRO A 263 23.95 18.65 2.91
N ARG A 264 23.97 19.43 3.97
CA ARG A 264 23.00 19.31 5.08
C ARG A 264 21.56 19.62 4.68
N ASP A 265 21.34 20.44 3.68
CA ASP A 265 20.02 20.73 3.11
C ASP A 265 19.40 19.54 2.38
N ARG A 266 20.18 18.49 2.12
CA ARG A 266 19.71 17.21 1.58
C ARG A 266 19.26 16.22 2.65
N TRP A 267 19.46 16.52 3.92
CA TRP A 267 19.20 15.58 5.01
C TRP A 267 17.75 15.65 5.47
N VAL A 268 17.11 14.49 5.52
CA VAL A 268 15.80 14.28 6.19
C VAL A 268 15.95 13.11 7.13
N PHE A 269 15.50 13.27 8.35
CA PHE A 269 15.71 12.31 9.42
C PHE A 269 14.46 11.42 9.59
N PRO A 270 14.52 10.09 9.37
CA PRO A 270 13.55 9.21 9.98
C PRO A 270 13.80 9.22 11.49
N VAL A 271 12.79 9.58 12.27
CA VAL A 271 12.96 9.77 13.73
C VAL A 271 12.27 8.68 14.53
N SER A 272 11.21 8.12 14.02
CA SER A 272 10.56 6.96 14.63
C SER A 272 9.85 6.09 13.60
N GLY A 273 9.61 4.83 13.99
CA GLY A 273 8.81 3.89 13.23
C GLY A 273 8.12 2.86 14.11
N ALA A 274 7.09 2.25 13.57
CA ALA A 274 6.45 1.07 14.14
C ALA A 274 6.05 0.10 13.04
N ASP A 275 6.10 -1.18 13.33
CA ASP A 275 5.68 -2.26 12.43
C ASP A 275 4.78 -3.24 13.17
N CYS A 276 3.65 -3.60 12.56
CA CYS A 276 2.72 -4.55 13.14
C CYS A 276 1.80 -5.17 12.07
N ARG A 277 0.97 -6.10 12.48
CA ARG A 277 -0.06 -6.70 11.64
C ARG A 277 -1.36 -6.89 12.42
N GLU A 278 -2.47 -6.82 11.71
CA GLU A 278 -3.77 -7.29 12.19
C GLU A 278 -3.75 -8.81 12.40
N HIS A 279 -4.81 -9.38 13.01
CA HIS A 279 -5.06 -10.80 12.85
C HIS A 279 -4.91 -11.17 11.38
N GLN A 280 -4.06 -12.15 11.10
CA GLN A 280 -3.53 -12.44 9.76
C GLN A 280 -4.62 -12.54 8.69
N TYR A 281 -5.70 -13.27 8.99
CA TYR A 281 -6.80 -13.48 8.05
C TYR A 281 -7.98 -12.55 8.33
N VAL A 282 -8.60 -12.05 7.28
CA VAL A 282 -9.80 -11.20 7.40
C VAL A 282 -10.93 -11.96 8.12
N SER A 283 -11.02 -13.27 7.91
CA SER A 283 -11.96 -14.17 8.59
C SER A 283 -11.93 -14.08 10.10
N HIS A 284 -10.77 -13.80 10.69
CA HIS A 284 -10.56 -13.79 12.13
C HIS A 284 -10.68 -12.40 12.77
N ARG A 285 -10.75 -11.33 11.98
CA ARG A 285 -10.86 -9.97 12.52
C ARG A 285 -12.19 -9.77 13.23
N TRP A 286 -12.14 -9.08 14.35
CA TRP A 286 -13.33 -8.84 15.16
C TRP A 286 -14.38 -8.00 14.42
N SER A 287 -13.96 -7.02 13.64
CA SER A 287 -14.83 -6.07 12.95
C SER A 287 -14.30 -5.69 11.57
N PHE A 288 -15.19 -5.28 10.68
CA PHE A 288 -14.86 -4.63 9.40
C PHE A 288 -14.81 -3.09 9.50
N THR A 289 -15.11 -2.51 10.68
CA THR A 289 -15.20 -1.05 10.87
C THR A 289 -14.04 -0.47 11.67
N ARG A 290 -13.06 -1.27 12.08
CA ARG A 290 -11.88 -0.84 12.85
C ARG A 290 -10.64 -1.60 12.41
N LEU A 291 -9.49 -0.91 12.53
CA LEU A 291 -8.15 -1.48 12.33
C LEU A 291 -7.31 -1.23 13.60
N PRO A 292 -7.42 -2.08 14.63
CA PRO A 292 -6.70 -1.89 15.89
C PRO A 292 -5.18 -1.84 15.74
N ALA A 293 -4.61 -2.61 14.81
CA ALA A 293 -3.18 -2.56 14.53
C ALA A 293 -2.75 -1.20 13.97
N VAL A 294 -3.58 -0.56 13.16
CA VAL A 294 -3.31 0.80 12.66
C VAL A 294 -3.39 1.82 13.79
N GLU A 295 -4.40 1.72 14.66
CA GLU A 295 -4.57 2.59 15.82
C GLU A 295 -3.36 2.52 16.76
N LEU A 296 -2.96 1.31 17.15
CA LEU A 296 -1.83 1.10 18.07
C LEU A 296 -0.48 1.45 17.43
N GLY A 297 -0.24 0.99 16.20
CA GLY A 297 1.03 1.22 15.51
C GLY A 297 1.27 2.69 15.19
N ALA A 298 0.25 3.40 14.71
CA ALA A 298 0.38 4.82 14.40
C ALA A 298 0.59 5.66 15.67
N ARG A 299 -0.21 5.40 16.72
CA ARG A 299 -0.02 6.04 18.02
C ARG A 299 1.40 5.82 18.52
N LEU A 300 1.87 4.59 18.53
CA LEU A 300 3.22 4.25 18.99
C LEU A 300 4.31 4.98 18.20
N ALA A 301 4.21 5.02 16.85
CA ALA A 301 5.18 5.73 16.03
C ALA A 301 5.21 7.22 16.34
N LEU A 302 4.05 7.86 16.52
CA LEU A 302 3.93 9.27 16.88
C LEU A 302 4.45 9.55 18.30
N ASP A 303 4.06 8.74 19.28
CA ASP A 303 4.50 8.87 20.68
C ASP A 303 6.03 8.74 20.79
N LEU A 304 6.66 7.82 20.06
CA LEU A 304 8.12 7.67 20.01
C LEU A 304 8.82 8.90 19.43
N ALA A 305 8.16 9.66 18.55
CA ALA A 305 8.65 10.93 18.04
C ALA A 305 8.34 12.11 18.97
N GLY A 306 7.52 11.91 20.02
CA GLY A 306 7.02 12.99 20.88
C GLY A 306 6.01 13.90 20.18
N LEU A 307 5.26 13.37 19.20
CA LEU A 307 4.29 14.08 18.36
C LEU A 307 2.90 13.48 18.48
N SER A 308 1.90 14.28 18.18
CA SER A 308 0.53 13.84 17.93
C SER A 308 0.21 13.89 16.43
N ALA A 309 -0.93 13.36 16.04
CA ALA A 309 -1.41 13.46 14.66
C ALA A 309 -1.63 14.92 14.18
N ALA A 310 -1.87 15.84 15.10
CA ALA A 310 -2.01 17.27 14.79
C ALA A 310 -0.67 17.96 14.50
N ASP A 311 0.44 17.45 15.04
CA ASP A 311 1.77 18.05 14.90
C ASP A 311 2.46 17.71 13.57
N VAL A 312 1.98 16.69 12.84
CA VAL A 312 2.53 16.31 11.54
C VAL A 312 1.80 17.06 10.43
N GLY A 313 2.47 18.00 9.78
CA GLY A 313 1.87 18.85 8.73
C GLY A 313 1.69 18.12 7.40
N LEU A 314 2.50 17.10 7.10
CA LEU A 314 2.45 16.29 5.89
C LEU A 314 2.08 14.84 6.25
N VAL A 315 1.12 14.28 5.53
CA VAL A 315 0.64 12.90 5.76
C VAL A 315 0.52 12.19 4.42
N ASP A 316 0.92 10.93 4.36
CA ASP A 316 0.54 10.02 3.26
C ASP A 316 -0.01 8.72 3.84
N LEU A 317 -1.32 8.56 3.72
CA LEU A 317 -2.02 7.33 4.09
C LEU A 317 -2.12 6.41 2.90
N TYR A 318 -1.82 5.13 3.11
CA TYR A 318 -1.97 4.13 2.06
C TYR A 318 -3.41 4.10 1.52
N SER A 319 -3.58 4.22 0.22
CA SER A 319 -4.85 4.56 -0.41
C SER A 319 -5.20 3.65 -1.58
N CYS A 320 -5.07 2.33 -1.39
CA CYS A 320 -5.47 1.36 -2.42
C CYS A 320 -6.98 1.38 -2.70
N PHE A 321 -7.80 1.73 -1.69
CA PHE A 321 -9.27 1.84 -1.75
C PHE A 321 -9.78 2.91 -0.78
N PRO A 322 -10.98 3.48 -1.00
CA PRO A 322 -11.57 4.48 -0.09
C PRO A 322 -11.73 4.00 1.36
N SER A 323 -12.13 2.75 1.56
CA SER A 323 -12.30 2.18 2.91
C SER A 323 -11.03 2.25 3.75
N VAL A 324 -9.87 1.97 3.16
CA VAL A 324 -8.59 2.01 3.89
C VAL A 324 -8.27 3.41 4.37
N VAL A 325 -8.52 4.42 3.55
CA VAL A 325 -8.28 5.81 3.94
C VAL A 325 -9.23 6.23 5.05
N GLN A 326 -10.52 5.88 4.98
CA GLN A 326 -11.50 6.18 6.02
C GLN A 326 -11.12 5.52 7.35
N LEU A 327 -10.81 4.21 7.31
CA LEU A 327 -10.36 3.46 8.48
C LEU A 327 -9.06 4.01 9.06
N GLY A 328 -8.08 4.31 8.20
CA GLY A 328 -6.79 4.86 8.61
C GLY A 328 -6.90 6.26 9.20
N THR A 329 -7.69 7.14 8.58
CA THR A 329 -7.95 8.49 9.08
C THR A 329 -8.55 8.45 10.48
N ALA A 330 -9.55 7.59 10.70
CA ALA A 330 -10.18 7.41 12.01
C ALA A 330 -9.22 6.80 13.04
N ALA A 331 -8.48 5.74 12.67
CA ALA A 331 -7.57 5.02 13.55
C ALA A 331 -6.36 5.88 14.00
N ILE A 332 -5.82 6.71 13.09
CA ILE A 332 -4.65 7.57 13.35
C ILE A 332 -5.06 8.87 14.04
N GLY A 333 -6.32 9.27 13.95
CA GLY A 333 -6.82 10.53 14.48
C GLY A 333 -6.47 11.74 13.58
N ILE A 334 -6.39 11.53 12.27
CA ILE A 334 -6.20 12.61 11.30
C ILE A 334 -7.53 13.36 11.13
N ASP A 335 -7.50 14.68 11.20
CA ASP A 335 -8.68 15.51 10.90
C ASP A 335 -9.17 15.23 9.47
N PRO A 336 -10.44 14.82 9.28
CA PRO A 336 -10.98 14.49 7.97
C PRO A 336 -10.94 15.63 6.93
N SER A 337 -10.81 16.89 7.38
CA SER A 337 -10.67 18.05 6.49
C SER A 337 -9.28 18.17 5.86
N ARG A 338 -8.27 17.56 6.46
CA ARG A 338 -6.87 17.57 5.95
C ARG A 338 -6.72 16.72 4.69
N GLU A 339 -5.74 17.07 3.85
CA GLU A 339 -5.30 16.21 2.74
C GLU A 339 -4.57 14.97 3.31
N PRO A 340 -5.12 13.76 3.13
CA PRO A 340 -4.52 12.55 3.72
C PRO A 340 -3.43 11.93 2.82
N THR A 341 -2.91 12.66 1.87
CA THR A 341 -1.88 12.22 0.93
C THR A 341 -1.02 13.38 0.45
N VAL A 342 0.25 13.14 0.24
CA VAL A 342 1.18 14.06 -0.45
C VAL A 342 1.41 13.67 -1.91
N THR A 343 1.01 12.46 -2.30
CA THR A 343 1.21 11.97 -3.68
C THR A 343 -0.02 12.12 -4.56
N GLY A 344 -1.22 11.98 -4.01
CA GLY A 344 -2.48 11.83 -4.71
C GLY A 344 -2.99 10.39 -4.78
N GLY A 345 -2.36 9.46 -4.04
CA GLY A 345 -2.83 8.09 -3.82
C GLY A 345 -2.64 7.13 -4.99
N LEU A 346 -2.86 5.85 -4.72
CA LEU A 346 -2.63 4.76 -5.69
C LEU A 346 -3.52 4.84 -6.93
N SER A 347 -4.70 5.46 -6.85
CA SER A 347 -5.60 5.61 -8.00
C SER A 347 -5.07 6.61 -9.03
N PHE A 348 -4.52 7.73 -8.57
CA PHE A 348 -4.11 8.85 -9.45
C PHE A 348 -2.60 9.00 -9.54
N ALA A 349 -1.88 8.98 -8.41
CA ALA A 349 -0.42 9.04 -8.46
C ALA A 349 0.20 7.75 -9.05
N GLY A 350 -0.54 6.66 -9.03
CA GLY A 350 -0.14 5.36 -9.54
C GLY A 350 0.14 4.35 -8.44
N GLY A 351 -0.23 3.10 -8.69
CA GLY A 351 -0.09 1.97 -7.78
C GLY A 351 0.89 0.92 -8.31
N PRO A 352 2.21 1.15 -8.24
CA PRO A 352 3.20 0.15 -8.67
C PRO A 352 3.28 -1.01 -7.67
N PHE A 353 2.16 -1.71 -7.46
CA PHE A 353 1.97 -2.83 -6.56
C PHE A 353 2.60 -2.61 -5.17
N ASN A 354 3.68 -3.33 -4.84
CA ASN A 354 4.29 -3.27 -3.51
C ASN A 354 5.07 -1.97 -3.26
N ASN A 355 5.34 -1.14 -4.27
CA ASN A 355 6.29 -0.03 -4.17
C ASN A 355 5.68 1.36 -3.99
N TYR A 356 4.35 1.50 -3.86
CA TYR A 356 3.72 2.81 -3.74
C TYR A 356 4.30 3.67 -2.60
N SER A 357 4.47 3.08 -1.41
CA SER A 357 4.93 3.84 -0.24
C SER A 357 6.34 4.41 -0.39
N MET A 358 7.19 3.85 -1.28
CA MET A 358 8.49 4.47 -1.59
C MET A 358 8.34 5.78 -2.36
N HIS A 359 7.33 5.86 -3.25
CA HIS A 359 6.96 7.11 -3.91
C HIS A 359 6.44 8.15 -2.91
N ALA A 360 5.65 7.70 -1.93
CA ALA A 360 5.17 8.56 -0.85
C ALA A 360 6.33 9.12 -0.01
N ILE A 361 7.28 8.26 0.40
CA ILE A 361 8.47 8.67 1.16
C ILE A 361 9.34 9.62 0.34
N ALA A 362 9.58 9.34 -0.94
CA ALA A 362 10.38 10.20 -1.80
C ALA A 362 9.73 11.60 -1.97
N THR A 363 8.41 11.66 -2.12
CA THR A 363 7.67 12.94 -2.15
C THR A 363 7.74 13.66 -0.81
N MET A 364 7.56 12.93 0.31
CA MET A 364 7.66 13.45 1.67
C MET A 364 9.02 14.11 1.94
N VAL A 365 10.10 13.42 1.56
CA VAL A 365 11.48 13.93 1.69
C VAL A 365 11.65 15.25 0.94
N GLY A 366 11.17 15.33 -0.30
CA GLY A 366 11.20 16.56 -1.08
C GLY A 366 10.46 17.71 -0.40
N LEU A 367 9.23 17.48 0.04
CA LEU A 367 8.40 18.52 0.69
C LEU A 367 8.96 19.00 2.04
N ILE A 368 9.59 18.12 2.82
CA ILE A 368 10.28 18.50 4.06
C ILE A 368 11.48 19.40 3.73
N ARG A 369 12.29 19.04 2.73
CA ARG A 369 13.42 19.87 2.26
C ARG A 369 12.98 21.24 1.73
N GLU A 370 11.81 21.32 1.11
CA GLU A 370 11.19 22.56 0.67
C GLU A 370 10.63 23.43 1.83
N GLY A 371 10.70 22.92 3.06
CA GLY A 371 10.19 23.63 4.25
C GLY A 371 8.66 23.67 4.33
N ARG A 372 7.95 22.77 3.63
CA ARG A 372 6.48 22.71 3.64
C ARG A 372 5.91 22.31 5.01
N SER A 373 6.64 21.51 5.75
CA SER A 373 6.40 21.17 7.15
C SER A 373 7.68 20.61 7.75
N PRO A 374 7.94 20.84 9.05
CA PRO A 374 9.07 20.22 9.73
C PRO A 374 8.89 18.70 9.93
N HIS A 375 7.66 18.20 9.94
CA HIS A 375 7.36 16.79 10.20
C HIS A 375 6.41 16.22 9.16
N GLY A 376 6.67 14.95 8.81
CA GLY A 376 5.82 14.15 7.94
C GLY A 376 5.58 12.76 8.51
N PHE A 377 4.41 12.18 8.19
CA PHE A 377 4.00 10.86 8.61
C PHE A 377 3.59 10.03 7.40
N VAL A 378 4.11 8.80 7.32
CA VAL A 378 3.75 7.82 6.30
C VAL A 378 3.18 6.57 6.96
N TRP A 379 2.00 6.16 6.52
CA TRP A 379 1.44 4.85 6.81
C TRP A 379 1.43 3.99 5.55
N ALA A 380 2.15 2.89 5.59
CA ALA A 380 2.21 1.88 4.53
C ALA A 380 1.43 0.63 4.92
N ASN A 381 0.68 0.04 3.96
CA ASN A 381 -0.20 -1.09 4.18
C ASN A 381 0.07 -2.20 3.14
N GLY A 382 0.02 -3.45 3.58
CA GLY A 382 0.16 -4.63 2.74
C GLY A 382 -0.91 -5.69 3.01
N GLY A 383 -1.22 -6.49 1.98
CA GLY A 383 -2.26 -7.50 2.04
C GLY A 383 -3.66 -6.89 2.05
N TYR A 384 -4.55 -7.43 2.88
CA TYR A 384 -5.93 -6.98 3.03
C TYR A 384 -6.08 -6.10 4.27
N ALA A 385 -5.37 -4.97 4.32
CA ALA A 385 -5.14 -4.20 5.53
C ALA A 385 -4.59 -5.11 6.65
N THR A 386 -3.55 -5.89 6.32
CA THR A 386 -3.00 -6.92 7.22
C THR A 386 -1.68 -6.51 7.81
N LYS A 387 -0.74 -6.01 7.00
CA LYS A 387 0.61 -5.63 7.43
C LYS A 387 0.73 -4.12 7.40
N HIS A 388 1.26 -3.53 8.46
CA HIS A 388 1.37 -2.09 8.61
C HIS A 388 2.78 -1.70 9.00
N SER A 389 3.27 -0.62 8.37
CA SER A 389 4.52 0.03 8.72
C SER A 389 4.28 1.54 8.77
N PHE A 390 4.78 2.17 9.81
CA PHE A 390 4.61 3.59 10.09
C PHE A 390 5.98 4.24 10.18
N GLY A 391 6.12 5.45 9.67
CA GLY A 391 7.35 6.23 9.77
C GLY A 391 7.06 7.71 9.99
N VAL A 392 7.80 8.31 10.92
CA VAL A 392 7.84 9.76 11.14
C VAL A 392 9.16 10.31 10.61
N TYR A 393 9.05 11.35 9.80
CA TYR A 393 10.18 12.04 9.18
C TYR A 393 10.28 13.47 9.68
N SER A 394 11.51 13.98 9.87
CA SER A 394 11.75 15.31 10.40
C SER A 394 12.83 16.04 9.63
N ALA A 395 12.70 17.36 9.55
CA ALA A 395 13.77 18.27 9.10
C ALA A 395 14.92 18.38 10.12
N SER A 396 14.67 18.04 11.38
CA SER A 396 15.62 18.13 12.48
C SER A 396 16.05 16.75 12.97
N PRO A 397 17.31 16.56 13.36
CA PRO A 397 17.81 15.30 13.87
C PRO A 397 17.18 14.94 15.22
N ALA A 398 16.88 13.67 15.40
CA ALA A 398 16.52 13.06 16.68
C ALA A 398 17.05 11.62 16.74
N PRO A 399 17.25 11.04 17.92
CA PRO A 399 17.59 9.64 18.05
C PRO A 399 16.50 8.76 17.43
N TRP A 400 16.88 7.80 16.60
CA TRP A 400 15.95 6.83 16.03
C TRP A 400 15.29 5.98 17.11
N ARG A 401 13.99 5.81 17.03
CA ARG A 401 13.20 4.95 17.94
C ARG A 401 12.26 4.08 17.14
N HIS A 402 12.17 2.82 17.54
CA HIS A 402 11.28 1.84 16.91
C HIS A 402 10.70 0.89 17.94
N ALA A 403 9.44 0.51 17.77
CA ALA A 403 8.77 -0.51 18.55
C ALA A 403 7.65 -1.19 17.76
N SER A 404 7.14 -2.30 18.29
CA SER A 404 6.02 -3.02 17.71
C SER A 404 4.96 -3.29 18.81
N PRO A 405 3.68 -2.95 18.58
CA PRO A 405 2.60 -3.27 19.50
C PRO A 405 2.04 -4.69 19.27
N GLN A 406 2.77 -5.58 18.59
CA GLN A 406 2.21 -6.86 18.12
C GLN A 406 1.66 -7.74 19.24
N ALA A 407 2.32 -7.78 20.40
CA ALA A 407 1.86 -8.58 21.53
C ALA A 407 0.48 -8.12 22.06
N GLU A 408 0.22 -6.80 22.04
CA GLU A 408 -1.08 -6.24 22.42
C GLU A 408 -2.15 -6.61 21.38
N ILE A 409 -1.81 -6.56 20.10
CA ILE A 409 -2.73 -6.91 18.99
C ILE A 409 -3.06 -8.40 19.03
N ASP A 410 -2.07 -9.27 19.21
CA ASP A 410 -2.25 -10.73 19.27
C ASP A 410 -3.14 -11.16 20.47
N ALA A 411 -3.18 -10.37 21.54
CA ALA A 411 -4.06 -10.58 22.68
C ALA A 411 -5.50 -10.10 22.49
N MET A 412 -5.80 -9.40 21.39
CA MET A 412 -7.15 -8.89 21.11
C MET A 412 -8.11 -10.02 20.71
N PRO A 413 -9.42 -9.86 20.93
CA PRO A 413 -10.42 -10.84 20.52
C PRO A 413 -10.38 -11.10 19.01
N SER A 414 -10.52 -12.36 18.63
CA SER A 414 -10.68 -12.80 17.24
C SER A 414 -12.04 -13.48 17.02
N ARG A 415 -12.51 -13.54 15.78
CA ARG A 415 -13.71 -14.27 15.39
C ARG A 415 -13.39 -15.73 15.13
N ALA A 416 -14.23 -16.62 15.65
CA ALA A 416 -14.26 -18.00 15.18
C ALA A 416 -14.76 -18.03 13.73
N LEU A 417 -14.14 -18.87 12.90
CA LEU A 417 -14.57 -19.12 11.52
C LEU A 417 -15.17 -20.52 11.46
N VAL A 418 -16.32 -20.65 10.79
CA VAL A 418 -17.02 -21.93 10.56
C VAL A 418 -17.26 -22.14 9.08
N THR A 419 -17.30 -23.39 8.65
CA THR A 419 -17.50 -23.83 7.26
C THR A 419 -18.40 -25.06 7.20
N GLY A 420 -18.86 -25.44 6.01
CA GLY A 420 -19.68 -26.65 5.82
C GLY A 420 -20.99 -26.59 6.60
N SER A 421 -21.37 -27.70 7.22
CA SER A 421 -22.61 -27.82 8.01
C SER A 421 -22.70 -26.83 9.16
N ASP A 422 -21.57 -26.44 9.77
CA ASP A 422 -21.53 -25.50 10.88
C ASP A 422 -21.81 -24.05 10.45
N ALA A 423 -21.62 -23.77 9.16
CA ALA A 423 -21.93 -22.48 8.54
C ALA A 423 -23.38 -22.42 8.01
N ALA A 424 -23.98 -23.59 7.73
CA ALA A 424 -25.29 -23.69 7.10
C ALA A 424 -26.43 -23.22 8.03
N GLY A 425 -27.42 -22.56 7.42
CA GLY A 425 -28.61 -22.10 8.15
C GLY A 425 -28.80 -20.59 8.10
N ALA A 426 -29.61 -20.08 9.03
CA ALA A 426 -29.86 -18.65 9.15
C ALA A 426 -28.62 -17.93 9.72
N ALA A 427 -28.25 -16.82 9.08
CA ALA A 427 -27.11 -16.00 9.49
C ALA A 427 -27.42 -14.52 9.21
N SER A 428 -26.75 -13.61 9.92
CA SER A 428 -26.86 -12.16 9.71
C SER A 428 -25.71 -11.64 8.86
N VAL A 429 -25.98 -10.85 7.84
CA VAL A 429 -24.95 -10.21 7.01
C VAL A 429 -24.13 -9.23 7.86
N GLU A 430 -22.83 -9.41 7.94
CA GLU A 430 -21.89 -8.51 8.64
C GLU A 430 -21.26 -7.47 7.69
N ALA A 431 -20.89 -7.92 6.50
CA ALA A 431 -20.37 -7.09 5.42
C ALA A 431 -20.59 -7.81 4.08
N TYR A 432 -20.60 -7.06 2.99
CA TYR A 432 -20.80 -7.66 1.66
C TYR A 432 -20.20 -6.82 0.54
N THR A 433 -20.09 -7.42 -0.63
CA THR A 433 -19.77 -6.72 -1.88
C THR A 433 -20.40 -7.46 -3.06
N VAL A 434 -20.48 -6.78 -4.20
CA VAL A 434 -20.88 -7.36 -5.49
C VAL A 434 -19.79 -7.09 -6.50
N VAL A 435 -19.11 -8.14 -6.95
CA VAL A 435 -18.11 -8.06 -8.02
C VAL A 435 -18.83 -7.89 -9.36
N HIS A 436 -18.34 -6.98 -10.20
CA HIS A 436 -18.90 -6.69 -11.51
C HIS A 436 -17.99 -7.19 -12.63
N GLY A 437 -18.60 -7.66 -13.71
CA GLY A 437 -17.93 -8.05 -14.94
C GLY A 437 -17.29 -6.86 -15.68
N ARG A 438 -16.64 -7.15 -16.79
CA ARG A 438 -16.06 -6.09 -17.66
C ARG A 438 -17.12 -5.24 -18.35
N ASP A 439 -18.29 -5.76 -18.52
CA ASP A 439 -19.50 -5.09 -19.01
C ASP A 439 -20.17 -4.19 -17.96
N GLY A 440 -19.71 -4.25 -16.71
CA GLY A 440 -20.28 -3.52 -15.58
C GLY A 440 -21.48 -4.19 -14.93
N ALA A 441 -21.91 -5.37 -15.40
CA ALA A 441 -23.00 -6.13 -14.79
C ALA A 441 -22.56 -6.84 -13.51
N PRO A 442 -23.47 -7.05 -12.52
CA PRO A 442 -23.21 -7.89 -11.37
C PRO A 442 -22.84 -9.32 -11.81
N ALA A 443 -21.73 -9.85 -11.28
CA ALA A 443 -21.23 -11.17 -11.63
C ALA A 443 -21.20 -12.12 -10.42
N ARG A 444 -20.91 -11.60 -9.23
CA ARG A 444 -20.83 -12.41 -8.02
C ARG A 444 -21.04 -11.57 -6.78
N SER A 445 -21.94 -11.98 -5.92
CA SER A 445 -22.13 -11.45 -4.57
C SER A 445 -21.27 -12.21 -3.57
N ILE A 446 -20.70 -11.50 -2.61
CA ILE A 446 -19.88 -12.05 -1.53
C ILE A 446 -20.36 -11.43 -0.23
N ALA A 447 -20.61 -12.26 0.78
CA ALA A 447 -20.98 -11.79 2.12
C ALA A 447 -20.14 -12.48 3.20
N ALA A 448 -19.66 -11.70 4.14
CA ALA A 448 -19.28 -12.17 5.46
C ALA A 448 -20.55 -12.18 6.32
N VAL A 449 -20.87 -13.33 6.90
CA VAL A 449 -22.08 -13.49 7.71
C VAL A 449 -21.73 -13.97 9.12
N ARG A 450 -22.58 -13.67 10.09
CA ARG A 450 -22.49 -14.18 11.45
C ARG A 450 -23.59 -15.18 11.72
N THR A 451 -23.19 -16.38 12.16
CA THR A 451 -24.11 -17.40 12.65
C THR A 451 -24.76 -16.95 13.96
N PRO A 452 -25.86 -17.58 14.40
CA PRO A 452 -26.46 -17.30 15.71
C PRO A 452 -25.51 -17.49 16.89
N ALA A 453 -24.49 -18.35 16.76
CA ALA A 453 -23.44 -18.56 17.75
C ALA A 453 -22.35 -17.44 17.73
N GLY A 454 -22.45 -16.48 16.80
CA GLY A 454 -21.51 -15.36 16.67
C GLY A 454 -20.23 -15.67 15.87
N ALA A 455 -20.08 -16.88 15.33
CA ALA A 455 -18.99 -17.24 14.44
C ALA A 455 -19.19 -16.62 13.05
N ARG A 456 -18.09 -16.35 12.35
CA ARG A 456 -18.12 -15.87 10.96
C ARG A 456 -18.18 -17.04 10.00
N ALA A 457 -18.91 -16.84 8.90
CA ALA A 457 -18.84 -17.71 7.72
C ALA A 457 -18.80 -16.82 6.46
N TRP A 458 -18.36 -17.41 5.37
CA TRP A 458 -18.43 -16.80 4.04
C TRP A 458 -19.63 -17.34 3.28
N ALA A 459 -20.25 -16.48 2.45
CA ALA A 459 -21.31 -16.91 1.56
C ALA A 459 -21.20 -16.17 0.21
N THR A 460 -21.45 -16.86 -0.88
CA THR A 460 -21.35 -16.33 -2.25
C THR A 460 -22.55 -16.72 -3.09
N ASN A 461 -22.87 -15.90 -4.10
CA ASN A 461 -23.91 -16.18 -5.06
C ASN A 461 -23.57 -15.57 -6.42
N GLU A 462 -23.86 -16.24 -7.50
CA GLU A 462 -23.59 -15.79 -8.88
C GLU A 462 -24.87 -15.34 -9.63
N ASP A 463 -26.01 -15.23 -8.94
CA ASP A 463 -27.23 -14.67 -9.52
C ASP A 463 -27.10 -13.15 -9.71
N PRO A 464 -27.15 -12.64 -10.95
CA PRO A 464 -27.07 -11.20 -11.21
C PRO A 464 -28.23 -10.40 -10.60
N ALA A 465 -29.42 -11.00 -10.44
CA ALA A 465 -30.58 -10.34 -9.86
C ALA A 465 -30.38 -10.10 -8.36
N LEU A 466 -29.85 -11.09 -7.64
CA LEU A 466 -29.46 -10.90 -6.25
C LEU A 466 -28.34 -9.86 -6.13
N GLY A 467 -27.33 -9.91 -7.01
CA GLY A 467 -26.26 -8.93 -7.04
C GLY A 467 -26.78 -7.51 -7.24
N ALA A 468 -27.72 -7.31 -8.16
CA ALA A 468 -28.34 -6.00 -8.39
C ALA A 468 -29.12 -5.51 -7.15
N ALA A 469 -29.88 -6.39 -6.51
CA ALA A 469 -30.61 -6.07 -5.27
C ALA A 469 -29.65 -5.71 -4.13
N MET A 470 -28.53 -6.44 -3.97
CA MET A 470 -27.51 -6.14 -2.95
C MET A 470 -26.79 -4.82 -3.21
N ALA A 471 -26.60 -4.43 -4.46
CA ALA A 471 -25.98 -3.14 -4.82
C ALA A 471 -26.94 -1.93 -4.68
N ALA A 472 -28.27 -2.17 -4.67
CA ALA A 472 -29.29 -1.12 -4.56
C ALA A 472 -29.65 -0.77 -3.11
N ASP A 473 -29.61 -1.76 -2.22
CA ASP A 473 -30.11 -1.66 -0.85
C ASP A 473 -29.05 -1.95 0.21
N GLU A 474 -29.41 -1.65 1.49
CA GLU A 474 -28.63 -2.06 2.66
C GLU A 474 -28.92 -3.52 3.03
N TRP A 475 -27.85 -4.32 3.11
CA TRP A 475 -27.94 -5.73 3.49
C TRP A 475 -27.26 -6.05 4.81
N VAL A 476 -26.44 -5.18 5.37
CA VAL A 476 -25.84 -5.40 6.70
C VAL A 476 -26.95 -5.49 7.74
N GLY A 477 -26.88 -6.53 8.57
CA GLY A 477 -27.90 -6.83 9.58
C GLY A 477 -29.08 -7.66 9.09
N ARG A 478 -29.27 -7.82 7.76
CA ARG A 478 -30.35 -8.70 7.25
C ARG A 478 -30.04 -10.17 7.54
N THR A 479 -31.09 -10.91 7.81
CA THR A 479 -31.00 -12.38 7.92
C THR A 479 -31.04 -13.00 6.54
N VAL A 480 -30.11 -13.87 6.26
CA VAL A 480 -29.97 -14.65 5.03
C VAL A 480 -29.81 -16.11 5.37
N ARG A 481 -29.90 -16.99 4.39
CA ARG A 481 -29.62 -18.42 4.55
C ARG A 481 -28.32 -18.77 3.84
N VAL A 482 -27.45 -19.50 4.54
CA VAL A 482 -26.21 -20.05 3.99
C VAL A 482 -26.38 -21.54 3.77
N THR A 483 -25.91 -22.06 2.64
CA THR A 483 -25.86 -23.49 2.36
C THR A 483 -24.50 -24.08 2.78
N GLU A 484 -24.39 -25.41 2.88
CA GLU A 484 -23.15 -26.09 3.29
C GLU A 484 -21.98 -25.84 2.33
N ASP A 485 -22.27 -25.60 1.06
CA ASP A 485 -21.30 -25.29 -0.01
C ASP A 485 -21.06 -23.77 -0.18
N VAL A 486 -21.30 -22.99 0.89
CA VAL A 486 -21.15 -21.52 0.98
C VAL A 486 -22.07 -20.72 0.06
N GLY A 487 -23.16 -21.30 -0.43
CA GLY A 487 -24.18 -20.54 -1.20
C GLY A 487 -24.93 -19.55 -0.32
N LEU A 488 -25.15 -18.34 -0.82
CA LEU A 488 -25.97 -17.30 -0.22
C LEU A 488 -27.39 -17.34 -0.82
N LEU A 489 -28.39 -17.55 0.02
CA LEU A 489 -29.80 -17.46 -0.33
C LEU A 489 -30.43 -16.30 0.44
N ALA A 490 -31.12 -15.40 -0.28
CA ALA A 490 -31.80 -14.22 0.27
C ALA A 490 -33.22 -14.56 0.74
#